data_8dd050ebc9644611dba129583876de15
#
_entry.id   8dd050ebc9644611dba129583876de15
#
_cell.length_a   1.000
_cell.length_b   1.000
_cell.length_c   1.000
_cell.angle_alpha   90.00
_cell.angle_beta   90.00
_cell.angle_gamma   90.00
#
_symmetry.space_group_name_H-M   'P 1'
#
loop_
_entity.id
_entity.type
_entity.pdbx_description
1 polymer ?
#
loop_
_entity_poly.entity_id
_entity_poly.type
_entity_poly.pdbx_seq_one_letter_code
_entity_poly.pdbx_strand_id
1 'polypeptide(L)'
;MKQRFSKYMRYYERNLILILMLFSVSVMQAQNRTVKGTVTDVQGEPIIGANVVIVGGTKGVITDLDGKYSIQVPENGAVLKFSYIGFKTKSYNVAKGKSVLDVTLEEDAVMLEQTVVTAMDLRRDEKSLSTAFQKMDVTSMTENRDAGFVNMLQGKVAGLQVISNGAAGSATVRIRGANSISGNNQPLYVIDGVPIINNVKDGEIDYGNPANNINSDDIESIVVLKGANASALYGSDAANGAILITTKKAGNRSGLGISYSTNVQFTEFSQYPIYQNIYGSGHINQFENNKANTFANDTKIPYNPNLPYGINRLDGGYDERSWGMPMLGMQVVGRNGQIKPYLPTPENTTAMYQTAYAWTNNISIERATEHVATRIGFTNLRSNDVLEGLNNLTRNSFSVRTNVKLTKKMDIDLNGRYTHEHV
;
A
#
# COMPACT_ATOMS: atom_id res chain seq x y z
N MET A 1 -43.98 -61.22 -6.75
CA MET A 1 -42.88 -60.39 -7.28
C MET A 1 -43.29 -59.36 -8.35
N LYS A 2 -44.30 -59.66 -9.18
CA LYS A 2 -44.76 -58.73 -10.26
C LYS A 2 -45.41 -57.41 -9.80
N GLN A 3 -46.03 -57.35 -8.62
CA GLN A 3 -46.71 -56.11 -8.17
C GLN A 3 -45.76 -55.06 -7.56
N ARG A 4 -44.59 -55.42 -7.09
CA ARG A 4 -43.60 -54.47 -6.58
C ARG A 4 -42.87 -53.74 -7.73
N PHE A 5 -42.62 -54.43 -8.83
CA PHE A 5 -41.94 -53.85 -10.02
C PHE A 5 -42.78 -52.75 -10.73
N SER A 6 -44.09 -52.91 -10.81
CA SER A 6 -45.02 -51.96 -11.38
C SER A 6 -45.07 -50.63 -10.59
N LYS A 7 -44.89 -50.69 -9.25
CA LYS A 7 -44.94 -49.49 -8.41
C LYS A 7 -43.66 -48.65 -8.51
N TYR A 8 -42.50 -49.30 -8.70
CA TYR A 8 -41.25 -48.62 -8.95
C TYR A 8 -41.19 -48.00 -10.35
N MET A 9 -41.70 -48.67 -11.36
CA MET A 9 -41.74 -48.14 -12.72
C MET A 9 -42.59 -46.88 -12.84
N ARG A 10 -43.76 -46.80 -12.20
CA ARG A 10 -44.58 -45.57 -12.14
C ARG A 10 -43.92 -44.43 -11.36
N TYR A 11 -43.09 -44.75 -10.39
CA TYR A 11 -42.34 -43.75 -9.64
C TYR A 11 -41.22 -43.12 -10.51
N TYR A 12 -40.52 -43.93 -11.29
CA TYR A 12 -39.50 -43.48 -12.23
C TYR A 12 -40.10 -42.71 -13.42
N GLU A 13 -41.22 -43.15 -13.95
CA GLU A 13 -41.92 -42.41 -15.02
C GLU A 13 -42.42 -41.06 -14.55
N ARG A 14 -42.96 -40.96 -13.36
CA ARG A 14 -43.41 -39.67 -12.77
C ARG A 14 -42.26 -38.74 -12.48
N ASN A 15 -41.15 -39.23 -12.01
CA ASN A 15 -39.97 -38.41 -11.77
C ASN A 15 -39.26 -38.01 -13.08
N LEU A 16 -39.27 -38.87 -14.09
CA LEU A 16 -38.75 -38.56 -15.40
C LEU A 16 -39.59 -37.46 -16.09
N ILE A 17 -40.90 -37.49 -15.97
CA ILE A 17 -41.79 -36.46 -16.46
C ILE A 17 -41.57 -35.14 -15.71
N LEU A 18 -41.38 -35.18 -14.40
CA LEU A 18 -41.04 -33.99 -13.59
C LEU A 18 -39.67 -33.38 -13.96
N ILE A 19 -38.67 -34.19 -14.25
CA ILE A 19 -37.37 -33.76 -14.73
C ILE A 19 -37.48 -33.19 -16.14
N LEU A 20 -38.26 -33.80 -17.02
CA LEU A 20 -38.52 -33.27 -18.37
C LEU A 20 -39.32 -31.95 -18.35
N MET A 21 -40.27 -31.79 -17.43
CA MET A 21 -40.98 -30.52 -17.20
C MET A 21 -40.06 -29.45 -16.65
N LEU A 22 -39.17 -29.78 -15.70
CA LEU A 22 -38.16 -28.86 -15.19
C LEU A 22 -37.14 -28.44 -16.28
N PHE A 23 -36.79 -29.36 -17.18
CA PHE A 23 -35.89 -29.06 -18.31
C PHE A 23 -36.57 -28.20 -19.39
N SER A 24 -37.88 -28.35 -19.61
CA SER A 24 -38.64 -27.54 -20.59
C SER A 24 -38.84 -26.08 -20.15
N VAL A 25 -38.82 -25.80 -18.83
CA VAL A 25 -38.90 -24.44 -18.28
C VAL A 25 -37.55 -23.70 -18.45
N SER A 26 -36.42 -24.42 -18.58
CA SER A 26 -35.09 -23.83 -18.73
C SER A 26 -34.81 -23.30 -20.15
N VAL A 27 -35.64 -23.53 -21.13
CA VAL A 27 -35.45 -23.11 -22.53
C VAL A 27 -36.26 -21.85 -22.88
N MET A 28 -36.78 -21.10 -21.92
CA MET A 28 -37.19 -19.73 -22.16
C MET A 28 -35.96 -18.86 -22.37
N GLN A 29 -35.31 -19.00 -23.53
CA GLN A 29 -34.32 -18.05 -24.01
C GLN A 29 -35.01 -16.70 -24.13
N ALA A 30 -34.59 -15.74 -23.28
CA ALA A 30 -34.97 -14.35 -23.45
C ALA A 30 -34.62 -13.96 -24.90
N GLN A 31 -35.60 -13.73 -25.74
CA GLN A 31 -35.36 -13.23 -27.09
C GLN A 31 -34.66 -11.89 -26.96
N ASN A 32 -33.39 -11.84 -27.40
CA ASN A 32 -32.61 -10.63 -27.45
C ASN A 32 -32.82 -9.99 -28.84
N ARG A 33 -32.98 -8.68 -28.86
CA ARG A 33 -32.96 -7.89 -30.08
C ARG A 33 -31.74 -6.99 -30.12
N THR A 34 -31.37 -6.61 -31.32
CA THR A 34 -30.24 -5.72 -31.52
C THR A 34 -30.71 -4.26 -31.62
N VAL A 35 -30.16 -3.38 -30.79
CA VAL A 35 -30.34 -1.93 -30.89
C VAL A 35 -29.07 -1.34 -31.46
N LYS A 36 -29.23 -0.51 -32.49
CA LYS A 36 -28.12 0.20 -33.15
C LYS A 36 -28.36 1.71 -33.03
N GLY A 37 -27.31 2.48 -33.21
CA GLY A 37 -27.39 3.94 -33.23
C GLY A 37 -26.01 4.58 -33.29
N THR A 38 -25.99 5.90 -33.30
CA THR A 38 -24.79 6.71 -33.36
C THR A 38 -24.71 7.58 -32.09
N VAL A 39 -23.54 7.72 -31.54
CA VAL A 39 -23.26 8.63 -30.43
C VAL A 39 -22.47 9.80 -30.96
N THR A 40 -23.03 11.02 -30.82
CA THR A 40 -22.42 12.28 -31.29
C THR A 40 -22.27 13.26 -30.14
N ASP A 41 -21.46 14.27 -30.34
CA ASP A 41 -21.42 15.46 -29.50
C ASP A 41 -22.51 16.49 -29.90
N VAL A 42 -22.52 17.67 -29.26
CA VAL A 42 -23.46 18.76 -29.54
C VAL A 42 -23.19 19.43 -30.88
N GLN A 43 -22.00 19.29 -31.46
CA GLN A 43 -21.59 19.76 -32.77
C GLN A 43 -21.98 18.77 -33.88
N GLY A 44 -22.38 17.55 -33.53
CA GLY A 44 -22.75 16.49 -34.46
C GLY A 44 -21.53 15.60 -34.83
N GLU A 45 -20.37 15.77 -34.20
CA GLU A 45 -19.21 14.94 -34.45
C GLU A 45 -19.35 13.57 -33.77
N PRO A 46 -18.94 12.48 -34.44
CA PRO A 46 -19.05 11.12 -33.85
C PRO A 46 -18.09 10.93 -32.69
N ILE A 47 -18.59 10.40 -31.57
CA ILE A 47 -17.77 10.08 -30.39
C ILE A 47 -17.28 8.64 -30.52
N ILE A 48 -15.97 8.49 -30.75
CA ILE A 48 -15.27 7.20 -30.89
C ILE A 48 -14.95 6.65 -29.52
N GLY A 49 -15.23 5.35 -29.27
CA GLY A 49 -14.89 4.69 -28.00
C GLY A 49 -15.83 5.01 -26.84
N ALA A 50 -17.00 5.62 -27.11
CA ALA A 50 -18.01 5.81 -26.07
C ALA A 50 -18.55 4.47 -25.56
N ASN A 51 -18.67 4.34 -24.25
CA ASN A 51 -19.12 3.12 -23.60
C ASN A 51 -20.65 3.10 -23.51
N VAL A 52 -21.26 2.04 -24.02
CA VAL A 52 -22.71 1.81 -24.02
C VAL A 52 -23.00 0.54 -23.23
N VAL A 53 -23.63 0.66 -22.06
CA VAL A 53 -23.89 -0.48 -21.15
C VAL A 53 -25.36 -0.57 -20.79
N ILE A 54 -25.84 -1.81 -20.56
CA ILE A 54 -27.17 -2.06 -20.03
C ILE A 54 -27.14 -1.85 -18.51
N VAL A 55 -27.99 -0.97 -18.00
CA VAL A 55 -28.10 -0.72 -16.56
C VAL A 55 -28.63 -1.97 -15.87
N GLY A 56 -27.88 -2.48 -14.89
CA GLY A 56 -28.20 -3.74 -14.18
C GLY A 56 -27.78 -5.02 -14.90
N GLY A 57 -27.09 -4.91 -16.07
CA GLY A 57 -26.55 -6.05 -16.82
C GLY A 57 -25.02 -6.03 -16.89
N THR A 58 -24.43 -7.13 -17.32
CA THR A 58 -22.97 -7.28 -17.52
C THR A 58 -22.52 -7.03 -18.96
N LYS A 59 -23.46 -6.75 -19.88
CA LYS A 59 -23.18 -6.56 -21.31
C LYS A 59 -23.00 -5.07 -21.63
N GLY A 60 -21.93 -4.74 -22.34
CA GLY A 60 -21.64 -3.43 -22.88
C GLY A 60 -20.89 -3.54 -24.20
N VAL A 61 -20.91 -2.46 -24.98
CA VAL A 61 -20.18 -2.28 -26.24
C VAL A 61 -19.56 -0.87 -26.26
N ILE A 62 -18.58 -0.67 -27.12
CA ILE A 62 -17.99 0.64 -27.39
C ILE A 62 -18.37 1.09 -28.82
N THR A 63 -18.44 2.39 -29.05
CA THR A 63 -18.67 2.98 -30.38
C THR A 63 -17.44 2.83 -31.27
N ASP A 64 -17.69 2.63 -32.56
CA ASP A 64 -16.65 2.53 -33.60
C ASP A 64 -16.14 3.92 -34.06
N LEU A 65 -15.32 3.94 -35.14
CA LEU A 65 -14.72 5.16 -35.70
C LEU A 65 -15.78 6.17 -36.24
N ASP A 66 -16.96 5.70 -36.57
CA ASP A 66 -18.09 6.54 -37.01
C ASP A 66 -19.04 6.87 -35.85
N GLY A 67 -18.67 6.57 -34.60
CA GLY A 67 -19.54 6.73 -33.43
C GLY A 67 -20.70 5.74 -33.35
N LYS A 68 -20.74 4.69 -34.21
CA LYS A 68 -21.83 3.73 -34.27
C LYS A 68 -21.66 2.64 -33.23
N TYR A 69 -22.77 2.17 -32.69
CA TYR A 69 -22.80 1.02 -31.77
C TYR A 69 -23.90 0.01 -32.15
N SER A 70 -23.71 -1.21 -31.67
CA SER A 70 -24.69 -2.31 -31.86
C SER A 70 -24.68 -3.15 -30.58
N ILE A 71 -25.80 -3.13 -29.84
CA ILE A 71 -25.92 -3.83 -28.55
C ILE A 71 -27.16 -4.73 -28.53
N GLN A 72 -27.00 -5.92 -27.96
CA GLN A 72 -28.12 -6.84 -27.75
C GLN A 72 -28.84 -6.52 -26.45
N VAL A 73 -30.13 -6.21 -26.51
CA VAL A 73 -30.98 -5.90 -25.35
C VAL A 73 -32.15 -6.91 -25.27
N PRO A 74 -32.70 -7.15 -24.07
CA PRO A 74 -33.92 -7.97 -23.92
C PRO A 74 -35.10 -7.38 -24.68
N GLU A 75 -35.96 -8.24 -25.23
CA GLU A 75 -37.17 -7.84 -25.99
C GLU A 75 -38.11 -6.91 -25.22
N ASN A 76 -38.18 -7.08 -23.90
CA ASN A 76 -39.03 -6.27 -23.00
C ASN A 76 -38.53 -4.84 -22.78
N GLY A 77 -37.37 -4.47 -23.37
CA GLY A 77 -36.74 -3.18 -23.19
C GLY A 77 -35.58 -3.20 -22.19
N ALA A 78 -34.76 -2.16 -22.22
CA ALA A 78 -33.62 -1.97 -21.31
C ALA A 78 -33.30 -0.48 -21.18
N VAL A 79 -32.67 -0.11 -20.10
CA VAL A 79 -32.05 1.22 -19.93
C VAL A 79 -30.60 1.11 -20.39
N LEU A 80 -30.24 1.87 -21.43
CA LEU A 80 -28.89 2.00 -21.92
C LEU A 80 -28.24 3.23 -21.31
N LYS A 81 -27.06 3.07 -20.75
CA LYS A 81 -26.22 4.13 -20.18
C LYS A 81 -25.07 4.40 -21.15
N PHE A 82 -24.93 5.65 -21.56
CA PHE A 82 -23.88 6.14 -22.44
C PHE A 82 -22.91 6.97 -21.63
N SER A 83 -21.62 6.68 -21.73
CA SER A 83 -20.55 7.41 -21.01
C SER A 83 -19.28 7.50 -21.85
N TYR A 84 -18.65 8.67 -21.81
CA TYR A 84 -17.36 8.91 -22.42
C TYR A 84 -16.57 9.92 -21.58
N ILE A 85 -15.24 9.85 -21.61
CA ILE A 85 -14.37 10.75 -20.83
C ILE A 85 -14.58 12.18 -21.34
N GLY A 86 -14.88 13.11 -20.42
CA GLY A 86 -15.14 14.52 -20.76
C GLY A 86 -16.59 14.84 -21.15
N PHE A 87 -17.51 13.86 -21.07
CA PHE A 87 -18.92 14.04 -21.42
C PHE A 87 -19.86 13.61 -20.27
N LYS A 88 -20.99 14.30 -20.16
CA LYS A 88 -22.03 13.95 -19.18
C LYS A 88 -22.64 12.59 -19.52
N THR A 89 -22.65 11.71 -18.54
CA THR A 89 -23.30 10.42 -18.67
C THR A 89 -24.81 10.57 -18.87
N LYS A 90 -25.38 9.99 -19.93
CA LYS A 90 -26.82 9.96 -20.20
C LYS A 90 -27.35 8.53 -20.17
N SER A 91 -28.59 8.38 -19.70
CA SER A 91 -29.30 7.10 -19.68
C SER A 91 -30.62 7.23 -20.43
N TYR A 92 -30.88 6.28 -21.33
CA TYR A 92 -32.08 6.25 -22.15
C TYR A 92 -32.84 4.92 -22.01
N ASN A 93 -34.14 4.99 -21.85
CA ASN A 93 -34.98 3.83 -21.84
C ASN A 93 -35.33 3.41 -23.27
N VAL A 94 -34.96 2.21 -23.67
CA VAL A 94 -35.25 1.62 -24.96
C VAL A 94 -36.50 0.75 -24.83
N ALA A 95 -37.65 1.31 -25.19
CA ALA A 95 -38.93 0.60 -25.13
C ALA A 95 -38.99 -0.57 -26.13
N LYS A 96 -39.90 -1.52 -25.91
CA LYS A 96 -40.16 -2.68 -26.80
C LYS A 96 -40.37 -2.21 -28.24
N GLY A 97 -39.70 -2.87 -29.20
CA GLY A 97 -39.84 -2.58 -30.66
C GLY A 97 -38.89 -1.48 -31.19
N LYS A 98 -38.20 -0.71 -30.36
CA LYS A 98 -37.27 0.34 -30.81
C LYS A 98 -35.89 -0.25 -31.11
N SER A 99 -35.47 -0.28 -32.39
CA SER A 99 -34.19 -0.86 -32.84
C SER A 99 -33.12 0.17 -33.19
N VAL A 100 -33.44 1.45 -33.19
CA VAL A 100 -32.49 2.54 -33.47
C VAL A 100 -32.59 3.58 -32.36
N LEU A 101 -31.46 4.00 -31.82
CA LEU A 101 -31.35 5.05 -30.80
C LEU A 101 -30.05 5.86 -31.01
N ASP A 102 -30.18 7.05 -31.56
CA ASP A 102 -29.08 8.01 -31.66
C ASP A 102 -29.06 8.86 -30.40
N VAL A 103 -27.84 9.15 -29.93
CA VAL A 103 -27.62 9.83 -28.66
C VAL A 103 -26.61 10.94 -28.81
N THR A 104 -26.97 12.14 -28.36
CA THR A 104 -26.05 13.27 -28.27
C THR A 104 -25.59 13.44 -26.81
N LEU A 105 -24.28 13.36 -26.59
CA LEU A 105 -23.66 13.65 -25.31
C LEU A 105 -23.25 15.12 -25.25
N GLU A 106 -23.43 15.72 -24.09
CA GLU A 106 -22.96 17.07 -23.79
C GLU A 106 -21.61 16.99 -23.11
N GLU A 107 -20.70 17.89 -23.46
CA GLU A 107 -19.43 18.01 -22.75
C GLU A 107 -19.68 18.25 -21.26
N ASP A 108 -18.95 17.53 -20.42
CA ASP A 108 -18.96 17.75 -18.99
C ASP A 108 -17.81 18.69 -18.61
N ALA A 109 -18.05 19.99 -18.73
CA ALA A 109 -17.09 21.02 -18.37
C ALA A 109 -16.59 20.89 -16.90
N VAL A 110 -17.36 20.18 -16.06
CA VAL A 110 -17.00 19.96 -14.65
C VAL A 110 -15.90 18.90 -14.49
N MET A 111 -15.72 18.00 -15.47
CA MET A 111 -14.70 16.94 -15.37
C MET A 111 -13.26 17.40 -15.65
N LEU A 112 -13.06 18.62 -16.13
CA LEU A 112 -11.72 19.19 -16.41
C LEU A 112 -11.18 20.07 -15.27
N GLU A 113 -11.98 20.36 -14.25
CA GLU A 113 -11.50 21.06 -13.06
C GLU A 113 -10.87 20.07 -12.10
N GLN A 114 -9.56 19.82 -12.27
CA GLN A 114 -8.76 19.16 -11.25
C GLN A 114 -8.66 20.10 -10.05
N THR A 115 -9.55 19.90 -9.07
CA THR A 115 -9.45 20.60 -7.80
C THR A 115 -8.36 19.97 -6.94
N VAL A 116 -7.51 20.78 -6.37
CA VAL A 116 -6.49 20.40 -5.41
C VAL A 116 -6.92 20.92 -4.04
N VAL A 117 -6.83 20.06 -3.05
CA VAL A 117 -7.01 20.49 -1.66
C VAL A 117 -5.78 21.29 -1.25
N THR A 118 -5.99 22.54 -0.85
CA THR A 118 -4.95 23.44 -0.38
C THR A 118 -5.00 23.56 1.15
N ALA A 119 -4.34 24.58 1.72
CA ALA A 119 -4.37 24.87 3.14
C ALA A 119 -5.81 24.94 3.68
N MET A 120 -6.03 24.40 4.86
CA MET A 120 -7.34 24.38 5.56
C MET A 120 -8.46 23.60 4.83
N ASP A 121 -8.13 22.53 4.10
CA ASP A 121 -9.09 21.70 3.34
C ASP A 121 -9.89 22.49 2.27
N LEU A 122 -9.41 23.69 1.87
CA LEU A 122 -10.04 24.49 0.82
C LEU A 122 -9.73 23.87 -0.55
N ARG A 123 -10.76 23.57 -1.32
CA ARG A 123 -10.64 23.12 -2.70
C ARG A 123 -10.42 24.33 -3.61
N ARG A 124 -9.33 24.34 -4.34
CA ARG A 124 -9.03 25.34 -5.37
C ARG A 124 -8.70 24.66 -6.70
N ASP A 125 -9.00 25.34 -7.77
CA ASP A 125 -8.65 24.86 -9.10
C ASP A 125 -7.13 24.82 -9.26
N GLU A 126 -6.62 23.71 -9.78
CA GLU A 126 -5.20 23.51 -10.03
C GLU A 126 -4.57 24.66 -10.82
N LYS A 127 -5.31 25.18 -11.81
CA LYS A 127 -4.89 26.31 -12.65
C LYS A 127 -4.78 27.66 -11.90
N SER A 128 -5.45 27.79 -10.75
CA SER A 128 -5.42 29.00 -9.92
C SER A 128 -4.23 29.05 -8.97
N LEU A 129 -3.50 27.93 -8.83
CA LEU A 129 -2.34 27.84 -7.97
C LEU A 129 -1.08 28.21 -8.76
N SER A 130 -0.52 29.41 -8.50
CA SER A 130 0.76 29.85 -9.05
C SER A 130 1.97 29.12 -8.48
N THR A 131 1.77 28.07 -7.70
CA THR A 131 2.79 27.42 -6.88
C THR A 131 3.18 26.05 -7.45
N ALA A 132 4.48 25.70 -7.36
CA ALA A 132 4.97 24.38 -7.75
C ALA A 132 4.49 23.31 -6.72
N PHE A 133 3.46 22.57 -7.06
CA PHE A 133 2.97 21.41 -6.31
C PHE A 133 3.00 20.17 -7.21
N GLN A 134 2.96 19.02 -6.59
CA GLN A 134 2.80 17.74 -7.28
C GLN A 134 1.74 16.92 -6.57
N LYS A 135 0.66 16.61 -7.29
CA LYS A 135 -0.37 15.66 -6.85
C LYS A 135 0.11 14.25 -7.17
N MET A 136 -0.06 13.33 -6.23
CA MET A 136 0.31 11.94 -6.40
C MET A 136 -0.91 11.09 -6.72
N ASP A 137 -0.70 10.11 -7.58
CA ASP A 137 -1.67 9.04 -7.79
C ASP A 137 -1.59 8.04 -6.63
N VAL A 138 -2.64 8.02 -5.82
CA VAL A 138 -2.74 7.12 -4.65
C VAL A 138 -2.94 5.68 -5.07
N THR A 139 -3.50 5.40 -6.26
CA THR A 139 -3.71 4.04 -6.77
C THR A 139 -2.38 3.30 -6.87
N SER A 140 -1.36 3.96 -7.41
CA SER A 140 0.00 3.39 -7.53
C SER A 140 0.67 3.11 -6.18
N MET A 141 0.21 3.72 -5.10
CA MET A 141 0.71 3.49 -3.74
C MET A 141 0.04 2.30 -3.08
N THR A 142 -1.23 2.06 -3.38
CA THR A 142 -1.96 0.90 -2.85
C THR A 142 -1.56 -0.41 -3.52
N GLU A 143 -0.96 -0.36 -4.71
CA GLU A 143 -0.41 -1.53 -5.39
C GLU A 143 0.92 -2.00 -4.79
N ASN A 144 1.80 -1.05 -4.41
CA ASN A 144 3.10 -1.30 -3.80
C ASN A 144 3.13 -0.76 -2.37
N ARG A 145 2.52 -1.48 -1.45
CA ARG A 145 2.43 -1.09 -0.03
C ARG A 145 3.73 -1.37 0.68
N ASP A 146 4.09 -0.46 1.58
CA ASP A 146 5.16 -0.61 2.57
C ASP A 146 4.54 -0.50 3.97
N ALA A 147 5.21 -1.04 4.99
CA ALA A 147 4.78 -0.92 6.38
C ALA A 147 4.74 0.54 6.87
N GLY A 148 5.58 1.41 6.27
CA GLY A 148 5.63 2.85 6.53
C GLY A 148 5.07 3.65 5.36
N PHE A 149 4.03 4.45 5.60
CA PHE A 149 3.45 5.34 4.58
C PHE A 149 4.49 6.24 3.91
N VAL A 150 5.43 6.79 4.69
CA VAL A 150 6.46 7.72 4.20
C VAL A 150 7.39 7.03 3.19
N ASN A 151 7.68 5.74 3.38
CA ASN A 151 8.52 4.96 2.46
C ASN A 151 7.89 4.84 1.07
N MET A 152 6.55 4.77 1.01
CA MET A 152 5.80 4.66 -0.25
C MET A 152 5.93 5.91 -1.13
N LEU A 153 6.40 7.04 -0.57
CA LEU A 153 6.63 8.29 -1.32
C LEU A 153 7.93 8.23 -2.15
N GLN A 154 8.82 7.30 -1.84
CA GLN A 154 10.11 7.18 -2.53
C GLN A 154 9.93 6.90 -4.02
N GLY A 155 10.62 7.67 -4.86
CA GLY A 155 10.56 7.54 -6.32
C GLY A 155 9.25 8.02 -6.97
N LYS A 156 8.24 8.43 -6.18
CA LYS A 156 6.94 8.89 -6.70
C LYS A 156 6.87 10.40 -6.90
N VAL A 157 7.72 11.16 -6.20
CA VAL A 157 7.74 12.63 -6.26
C VAL A 157 9.09 13.12 -6.73
N ALA A 158 9.10 13.92 -7.77
CA ALA A 158 10.34 14.52 -8.28
C ALA A 158 10.98 15.45 -7.22
N GLY A 159 12.26 15.21 -6.91
CA GLY A 159 13.03 15.98 -5.94
C GLY A 159 12.70 15.65 -4.47
N LEU A 160 11.99 14.56 -4.20
CA LEU A 160 11.77 14.04 -2.85
C LEU A 160 12.72 12.85 -2.62
N GLN A 161 13.48 12.90 -1.55
CA GLN A 161 14.34 11.83 -1.09
C GLN A 161 13.79 11.27 0.22
N VAL A 162 13.68 9.96 0.31
CA VAL A 162 13.29 9.24 1.53
C VAL A 162 14.43 8.33 1.93
N ILE A 163 14.86 8.42 3.19
CA ILE A 163 15.80 7.51 3.81
C ILE A 163 15.08 6.82 4.96
N SER A 164 14.82 5.53 4.81
CA SER A 164 14.11 4.72 5.80
C SER A 164 15.08 4.01 6.75
N ASN A 165 14.72 3.94 8.02
CA ASN A 165 15.43 3.18 9.05
C ASN A 165 14.75 1.84 9.36
N GLY A 166 14.08 1.24 8.36
CA GLY A 166 13.32 -0.01 8.51
C GLY A 166 11.83 0.21 8.70
N ALA A 167 11.09 -0.89 8.89
CA ALA A 167 9.62 -0.88 8.92
C ALA A 167 9.04 -0.15 10.14
N ALA A 168 9.69 -0.25 11.29
CA ALA A 168 9.29 0.40 12.54
C ALA A 168 10.06 1.70 12.83
N GLY A 169 11.13 1.96 12.07
CA GLY A 169 11.97 3.14 12.25
C GLY A 169 11.39 4.41 11.64
N SER A 170 11.97 5.56 12.05
CA SER A 170 11.64 6.83 11.42
C SER A 170 12.19 6.89 9.99
N ALA A 171 11.47 7.57 9.12
CA ALA A 171 11.94 7.91 7.79
C ALA A 171 12.34 9.38 7.73
N THR A 172 13.54 9.66 7.22
CA THR A 172 13.98 11.04 6.94
C THR A 172 13.56 11.41 5.52
N VAL A 173 12.74 12.45 5.40
CA VAL A 173 12.30 12.98 4.10
C VAL A 173 12.95 14.34 3.85
N ARG A 174 13.43 14.53 2.63
CA ARG A 174 13.98 15.80 2.16
C ARG A 174 13.36 16.18 0.84
N ILE A 175 12.94 17.44 0.71
CA ILE A 175 12.41 18.00 -0.54
C ILE A 175 13.45 18.96 -1.10
N ARG A 176 13.98 18.66 -2.31
CA ARG A 176 15.02 19.45 -3.00
C ARG A 176 16.34 19.56 -2.22
N GLY A 177 16.64 18.59 -1.35
CA GLY A 177 17.89 18.55 -0.59
C GLY A 177 17.80 19.11 0.84
N ALA A 178 18.95 19.31 1.47
CA ALA A 178 19.05 19.89 2.81
C ALA A 178 19.28 21.40 2.71
N ASN A 179 18.47 22.18 3.42
CA ASN A 179 18.54 23.64 3.45
C ASN A 179 19.32 24.15 4.69
N SER A 180 19.47 23.32 5.71
CA SER A 180 20.17 23.65 6.96
C SER A 180 21.19 22.58 7.32
N ILE A 181 22.34 23.01 7.83
CA ILE A 181 23.41 22.12 8.29
C ILE A 181 23.09 21.56 9.68
N SER A 182 22.49 22.36 10.55
CA SER A 182 22.24 22.02 11.96
C SER A 182 20.75 21.94 12.33
N GLY A 183 19.86 22.39 11.45
CA GLY A 183 18.41 22.42 11.69
C GLY A 183 17.67 21.24 11.13
N ASN A 184 16.36 21.17 11.42
CA ASN A 184 15.45 20.19 10.84
C ASN A 184 15.29 20.47 9.33
N ASN A 185 15.55 19.45 8.50
CA ASN A 185 15.39 19.51 7.04
C ASN A 185 14.16 18.74 6.55
N GLN A 186 13.32 18.25 7.46
CA GLN A 186 12.13 17.49 7.08
C GLN A 186 10.96 18.41 6.71
N PRO A 187 10.10 18.00 5.78
CA PRO A 187 8.89 18.74 5.45
C PRO A 187 7.85 18.65 6.57
N LEU A 188 6.94 19.61 6.61
CA LEU A 188 5.75 19.56 7.45
C LEU A 188 4.75 18.55 6.89
N TYR A 189 4.20 17.70 7.75
CA TYR A 189 3.07 16.84 7.39
C TYR A 189 1.77 17.49 7.85
N VAL A 190 0.78 17.51 6.98
CA VAL A 190 -0.55 18.06 7.25
C VAL A 190 -1.59 17.01 6.86
N ILE A 191 -2.38 16.55 7.82
CA ILE A 191 -3.44 15.56 7.59
C ILE A 191 -4.79 16.24 7.76
N ASP A 192 -5.62 16.20 6.73
CA ASP A 192 -6.95 16.82 6.70
C ASP A 192 -6.92 18.28 7.22
N GLY A 193 -5.88 19.04 6.84
CA GLY A 193 -5.69 20.43 7.23
C GLY A 193 -5.00 20.66 8.59
N VAL A 194 -4.75 19.61 9.37
CA VAL A 194 -4.09 19.70 10.69
C VAL A 194 -2.61 19.37 10.56
N PRO A 195 -1.69 20.29 10.91
CA PRO A 195 -0.25 20.01 10.92
C PRO A 195 0.10 19.02 12.03
N ILE A 196 1.02 18.08 11.71
CA ILE A 196 1.52 17.08 12.65
C ILE A 196 2.97 17.39 12.96
N ILE A 197 3.31 17.34 14.24
CA ILE A 197 4.68 17.45 14.70
C ILE A 197 5.43 16.18 14.28
N ASN A 198 6.42 16.35 13.41
CA ASN A 198 7.26 15.26 12.92
C ASN A 198 8.65 15.27 13.61
N ASN A 199 8.70 15.66 14.87
CA ASN A 199 9.92 15.63 15.65
C ASN A 199 10.03 14.27 16.34
N VAL A 200 10.88 13.41 15.82
CA VAL A 200 10.85 11.96 16.04
C VAL A 200 11.95 11.49 16.98
N LYS A 201 12.89 12.37 17.29
CA LYS A 201 14.03 12.03 18.14
C LYS A 201 13.99 12.81 19.45
N ASP A 202 13.95 12.07 20.53
CA ASP A 202 14.27 12.60 21.84
C ASP A 202 15.59 11.99 22.28
N GLY A 203 16.67 12.79 22.14
CA GLY A 203 18.03 12.32 22.35
C GLY A 203 18.47 11.25 21.33
N GLU A 204 18.86 10.08 21.81
CA GLU A 204 19.35 8.95 20.99
C GLU A 204 18.24 7.97 20.58
N ILE A 205 17.02 8.12 21.14
CA ILE A 205 15.92 7.17 20.90
C ILE A 205 15.08 7.61 19.71
N ASP A 206 14.86 6.70 18.76
CA ASP A 206 13.98 6.89 17.62
C ASP A 206 12.61 6.29 17.92
N TYR A 207 11.61 7.15 18.16
CA TYR A 207 10.23 6.72 18.45
C TYR A 207 9.37 6.49 17.20
N GLY A 208 9.96 6.45 16.03
CA GLY A 208 9.26 6.31 14.75
C GLY A 208 8.70 7.65 14.23
N ASN A 209 8.12 7.66 13.06
CA ASN A 209 7.52 8.84 12.43
C ASN A 209 5.99 8.79 12.55
N PRO A 210 5.33 9.74 13.24
CA PRO A 210 3.86 9.77 13.35
C PRO A 210 3.13 9.75 12.00
N ALA A 211 3.76 10.26 10.93
CA ALA A 211 3.21 10.16 9.58
C ALA A 211 3.16 8.72 9.06
N ASN A 212 4.02 7.81 9.54
CA ASN A 212 3.98 6.39 9.17
C ASN A 212 2.75 5.67 9.74
N ASN A 213 2.06 6.26 10.71
CA ASN A 213 0.87 5.69 11.33
C ASN A 213 -0.40 5.85 10.49
N ILE A 214 -0.28 6.52 9.33
CA ILE A 214 -1.39 6.67 8.40
C ILE A 214 -1.49 5.42 7.54
N ASN A 215 -2.69 4.84 7.50
CA ASN A 215 -2.95 3.76 6.57
C ASN A 215 -3.13 4.30 5.14
N SER A 216 -2.39 3.76 4.18
CA SER A 216 -2.48 4.13 2.77
C SER A 216 -3.88 3.90 2.17
N ASP A 217 -4.63 2.91 2.68
CA ASP A 217 -6.00 2.63 2.23
C ASP A 217 -7.00 3.73 2.59
N ASP A 218 -6.71 4.52 3.64
CA ASP A 218 -7.54 5.64 4.06
C ASP A 218 -7.19 6.96 3.35
N ILE A 219 -6.18 6.98 2.48
CA ILE A 219 -5.76 8.19 1.78
C ILE A 219 -6.56 8.38 0.50
N GLU A 220 -7.10 9.57 0.31
CA GLU A 220 -7.77 10.03 -0.92
C GLU A 220 -6.79 10.70 -1.87
N SER A 221 -5.95 11.59 -1.34
CA SER A 221 -4.98 12.33 -2.15
C SER A 221 -3.77 12.79 -1.33
N ILE A 222 -2.64 12.95 -2.03
CA ILE A 222 -1.41 13.49 -1.48
C ILE A 222 -0.95 14.62 -2.39
N VAL A 223 -0.64 15.76 -1.78
CA VAL A 223 -0.09 16.91 -2.48
C VAL A 223 1.21 17.34 -1.82
N VAL A 224 2.27 17.42 -2.60
CA VAL A 224 3.59 17.85 -2.12
C VAL A 224 3.83 19.29 -2.54
N LEU A 225 3.90 20.18 -1.54
CA LEU A 225 4.26 21.59 -1.72
C LEU A 225 5.76 21.75 -1.57
N LYS A 226 6.42 22.30 -2.59
CA LYS A 226 7.89 22.37 -2.63
C LYS A 226 8.37 23.78 -2.29
N GLY A 227 9.24 23.88 -1.26
CA GLY A 227 9.96 25.12 -0.90
C GLY A 227 9.09 26.22 -0.29
N ALA A 228 9.42 27.48 -0.54
CA ALA A 228 8.83 28.67 0.07
C ALA A 228 7.29 28.79 -0.07
N ASN A 229 6.70 28.10 -1.03
CA ASN A 229 5.26 28.11 -1.23
C ASN A 229 4.50 27.43 -0.07
N ALA A 230 5.12 26.44 0.56
CA ALA A 230 4.56 25.80 1.75
C ALA A 230 4.60 26.74 2.95
N SER A 231 5.68 27.54 3.09
CA SER A 231 5.81 28.52 4.18
C SER A 231 4.80 29.65 4.08
N ALA A 232 4.37 30.03 2.87
CA ALA A 232 3.32 31.03 2.68
C ALA A 232 1.96 30.58 3.22
N LEU A 233 1.71 29.25 3.30
CA LEU A 233 0.46 28.66 3.76
C LEU A 233 0.51 28.21 5.23
N TYR A 234 1.66 27.70 5.67
CA TYR A 234 1.83 27.05 6.97
C TYR A 234 2.93 27.67 7.85
N GLY A 235 3.48 28.83 7.45
CA GLY A 235 4.49 29.54 8.21
C GLY A 235 5.88 28.88 8.17
N SER A 236 6.71 29.20 9.18
CA SER A 236 8.11 28.75 9.30
C SER A 236 8.27 27.23 9.36
N ASP A 237 7.29 26.52 9.91
CA ASP A 237 7.34 25.06 10.08
C ASP A 237 7.36 24.32 8.75
N ALA A 238 6.84 24.96 7.70
CA ALA A 238 6.85 24.44 6.33
C ALA A 238 7.99 25.01 5.45
N ALA A 239 9.06 25.56 6.04
CA ALA A 239 10.20 26.14 5.30
C ALA A 239 10.86 25.12 4.36
N ASN A 240 10.87 23.84 4.74
CA ASN A 240 11.41 22.75 3.93
C ASN A 240 10.39 22.08 3.01
N GLY A 241 9.21 22.69 2.85
CA GLY A 241 8.09 22.16 2.10
C GLY A 241 7.03 21.51 3.00
N ALA A 242 5.92 21.08 2.42
CA ALA A 242 4.86 20.40 3.14
C ALA A 242 4.29 19.23 2.32
N ILE A 243 3.86 18.18 3.01
CA ILE A 243 3.16 17.04 2.47
C ILE A 243 1.74 17.06 3.01
N LEU A 244 0.79 17.41 2.14
CA LEU A 244 -0.62 17.48 2.48
C LEU A 244 -1.28 16.13 2.17
N ILE A 245 -1.92 15.54 3.15
CA ILE A 245 -2.57 14.24 3.07
C ILE A 245 -4.05 14.46 3.34
N THR A 246 -4.89 14.08 2.39
CA THR A 246 -6.35 14.10 2.55
C THR A 246 -6.84 12.67 2.69
N THR A 247 -7.63 12.40 3.73
CA THR A 247 -8.18 11.06 3.94
C THR A 247 -9.52 10.88 3.24
N LYS A 248 -9.85 9.64 2.88
CA LYS A 248 -11.08 9.27 2.19
C LYS A 248 -12.31 9.65 3.02
N LYS A 249 -13.27 10.28 2.37
CA LYS A 249 -14.64 10.47 2.87
C LYS A 249 -15.51 9.30 2.42
N ALA A 250 -16.66 9.11 3.03
CA ALA A 250 -17.65 8.16 2.53
C ALA A 250 -18.09 8.59 1.12
N GLY A 251 -18.11 7.66 0.17
CA GLY A 251 -18.55 7.92 -1.19
C GLY A 251 -20.04 8.25 -1.27
N ASN A 252 -20.46 8.90 -2.36
CA ASN A 252 -21.89 9.25 -2.61
C ASN A 252 -22.75 8.05 -3.01
N ARG A 253 -22.33 6.82 -2.73
CA ARG A 253 -23.12 5.62 -3.02
C ARG A 253 -24.24 5.49 -2.00
N SER A 254 -25.49 5.41 -2.46
CA SER A 254 -26.61 5.06 -1.60
C SER A 254 -26.45 3.60 -1.15
N GLY A 255 -26.55 3.35 0.17
CA GLY A 255 -26.45 2.03 0.76
C GLY A 255 -25.23 1.86 1.67
N LEU A 256 -25.03 0.63 2.14
CA LEU A 256 -23.89 0.23 2.96
C LEU A 256 -22.79 -0.29 2.02
N GLY A 257 -21.63 0.37 2.05
CA GLY A 257 -20.41 -0.08 1.40
C GLY A 257 -19.50 -0.77 2.42
N ILE A 258 -19.04 -1.97 2.11
CA ILE A 258 -18.01 -2.67 2.89
C ILE A 258 -16.87 -2.99 1.95
N SER A 259 -15.64 -2.62 2.36
CA SER A 259 -14.43 -3.00 1.65
C SER A 259 -13.46 -3.68 2.58
N TYR A 260 -12.86 -4.75 2.11
CA TYR A 260 -11.77 -5.47 2.78
C TYR A 260 -10.59 -5.56 1.83
N SER A 261 -9.42 -5.24 2.35
CA SER A 261 -8.16 -5.42 1.62
C SER A 261 -7.13 -6.08 2.51
N THR A 262 -6.35 -6.99 1.93
CA THR A 262 -5.21 -7.60 2.58
C THR A 262 -4.00 -7.51 1.66
N ASN A 263 -2.84 -7.30 2.27
CA ASN A 263 -1.56 -7.27 1.56
C ASN A 263 -0.52 -8.01 2.37
N VAL A 264 0.25 -8.86 1.72
CA VAL A 264 1.41 -9.56 2.30
C VAL A 264 2.61 -9.25 1.46
N GLN A 265 3.66 -8.75 2.11
CA GLN A 265 4.94 -8.44 1.48
C GLN A 265 6.03 -9.28 2.14
N PHE A 266 6.92 -9.84 1.35
CA PHE A 266 8.13 -10.50 1.81
C PHE A 266 9.35 -9.68 1.37
N THR A 267 10.31 -9.53 2.26
CA THR A 267 11.54 -8.77 2.01
C THR A 267 12.74 -9.61 2.41
N GLU A 268 13.71 -9.70 1.52
CA GLU A 268 14.95 -10.44 1.75
C GLU A 268 16.15 -9.55 1.42
N PHE A 269 17.26 -9.82 2.06
CA PHE A 269 18.53 -9.20 1.68
C PHE A 269 18.94 -9.69 0.28
N SER A 270 19.19 -8.77 -0.63
CA SER A 270 19.57 -9.11 -2.02
C SER A 270 21.07 -9.33 -2.18
N GLN A 271 21.88 -8.70 -1.34
CA GLN A 271 23.34 -8.78 -1.38
C GLN A 271 23.92 -8.77 0.01
N TYR A 272 24.79 -9.75 0.28
CA TYR A 272 25.58 -9.80 1.49
C TYR A 272 26.98 -9.31 1.23
N PRO A 273 27.67 -8.71 2.23
CA PRO A 273 29.08 -8.38 2.10
C PRO A 273 29.90 -9.63 1.82
N ILE A 274 30.78 -9.55 0.84
CA ILE A 274 31.71 -10.63 0.51
C ILE A 274 32.93 -10.47 1.40
N TYR A 275 33.06 -11.35 2.36
CA TYR A 275 34.23 -11.38 3.23
C TYR A 275 35.25 -12.41 2.75
N GLN A 276 36.52 -12.16 3.02
CA GLN A 276 37.56 -13.16 2.81
C GLN A 276 37.44 -14.30 3.83
N ASN A 277 37.71 -15.53 3.38
CA ASN A 277 37.62 -16.77 4.19
C ASN A 277 38.97 -17.48 4.29
N ILE A 278 40.06 -16.75 4.14
CA ILE A 278 41.42 -17.31 4.15
C ILE A 278 42.12 -17.04 5.48
N TYR A 279 42.06 -15.81 5.94
CA TYR A 279 42.72 -15.36 7.18
C TYR A 279 41.67 -15.04 8.23
N GLY A 280 41.93 -15.38 9.47
CA GLY A 280 41.05 -15.06 10.61
C GLY A 280 41.30 -13.68 11.20
N SER A 281 40.70 -13.41 12.36
CA SER A 281 40.89 -12.14 13.09
C SER A 281 42.30 -11.98 13.58
N GLY A 282 42.80 -10.74 13.65
CA GLY A 282 44.14 -10.42 14.06
C GLY A 282 44.91 -9.63 13.01
N HIS A 283 46.14 -9.23 13.35
CA HIS A 283 47.03 -8.46 12.48
C HIS A 283 48.43 -9.08 12.35
N ILE A 284 48.63 -10.19 13.06
CA ILE A 284 49.95 -10.88 13.12
C ILE A 284 49.70 -12.31 12.61
N ASN A 285 50.57 -12.78 11.74
CA ASN A 285 50.57 -14.15 11.26
C ASN A 285 51.17 -15.11 12.33
N GLN A 286 50.73 -15.00 13.58
CA GLN A 286 51.19 -15.81 14.70
C GLN A 286 50.02 -16.12 15.64
N PHE A 287 50.02 -17.32 16.20
CA PHE A 287 49.17 -17.68 17.31
C PHE A 287 49.88 -17.41 18.63
N GLU A 288 49.16 -16.91 19.62
CA GLU A 288 49.67 -16.93 20.98
C GLU A 288 49.59 -18.35 21.55
N ASN A 289 50.69 -18.83 22.09
CA ASN A 289 50.71 -20.11 22.76
C ASN A 289 49.92 -20.04 24.08
N ASN A 290 49.15 -21.06 24.38
CA ASN A 290 48.44 -21.20 25.65
C ASN A 290 49.45 -21.41 26.78
N LYS A 291 50.02 -20.36 27.31
CA LYS A 291 50.92 -20.36 28.49
C LYS A 291 50.10 -19.97 29.72
N ALA A 292 50.20 -20.73 30.79
CA ALA A 292 49.44 -20.52 32.02
C ALA A 292 49.54 -19.10 32.62
N ASN A 293 50.62 -18.40 32.33
CA ASN A 293 50.90 -17.10 32.93
C ASN A 293 50.59 -15.88 32.08
N THR A 294 50.25 -16.07 30.82
CA THR A 294 50.03 -14.94 29.88
C THR A 294 48.60 -14.39 29.97
N PHE A 295 47.69 -15.09 30.64
CA PHE A 295 46.26 -14.79 30.62
C PHE A 295 45.64 -14.41 31.96
N ALA A 296 46.47 -14.35 33.03
CA ALA A 296 45.99 -13.87 34.35
C ALA A 296 45.44 -12.44 34.31
N ASN A 297 45.84 -11.65 33.33
CA ASN A 297 45.41 -10.26 33.15
C ASN A 297 44.42 -10.00 32.01
N ASP A 298 44.15 -11.00 31.15
CA ASP A 298 43.13 -10.84 30.11
C ASP A 298 41.77 -11.40 30.59
N THR A 299 40.96 -10.50 31.14
CA THR A 299 39.62 -10.82 31.68
C THR A 299 38.61 -11.22 30.60
N LYS A 300 38.97 -11.19 29.32
CA LYS A 300 38.07 -11.34 28.20
C LYS A 300 38.02 -12.75 27.64
N ILE A 301 39.07 -13.58 27.84
CA ILE A 301 39.05 -15.00 27.49
C ILE A 301 39.37 -15.80 28.75
N PRO A 302 38.40 -16.59 29.25
CA PRO A 302 38.63 -17.38 30.48
C PRO A 302 39.80 -18.33 30.28
N TYR A 303 40.76 -18.29 31.19
CA TYR A 303 41.79 -19.31 31.27
C TYR A 303 41.14 -20.65 31.60
N ASN A 304 41.37 -21.67 30.78
CA ASN A 304 40.91 -23.01 31.04
C ASN A 304 42.11 -23.91 31.40
N PRO A 305 42.31 -24.26 32.69
CA PRO A 305 43.42 -25.10 33.14
C PRO A 305 43.36 -26.52 32.58
N ASN A 306 42.21 -26.94 32.07
CA ASN A 306 42.01 -28.31 31.50
C ASN A 306 42.47 -28.42 30.06
N LEU A 307 42.89 -27.36 29.43
CA LEU A 307 43.35 -27.41 28.06
C LEU A 307 44.83 -27.83 27.98
N PRO A 308 45.20 -28.71 27.04
CA PRO A 308 46.58 -29.16 26.87
C PRO A 308 47.54 -27.98 26.62
N TYR A 309 48.70 -28.06 27.23
CA TYR A 309 49.77 -27.09 26.99
C TYR A 309 50.21 -27.14 25.53
N GLY A 310 50.36 -25.96 24.92
CA GLY A 310 50.82 -25.84 23.54
C GLY A 310 49.72 -25.74 22.46
N ILE A 311 48.43 -25.81 22.84
CA ILE A 311 47.38 -25.48 21.87
C ILE A 311 47.37 -23.96 21.64
N ASN A 312 47.36 -23.61 20.37
CA ASN A 312 47.28 -22.22 19.95
C ASN A 312 45.97 -21.57 20.36
N ARG A 313 46.01 -20.38 20.87
CA ARG A 313 44.83 -19.58 21.13
C ARG A 313 44.67 -18.56 20.00
N LEU A 314 43.41 -18.28 19.67
CA LEU A 314 43.14 -17.08 18.89
C LEU A 314 43.59 -15.88 19.70
N ASP A 315 44.38 -15.02 19.10
CA ASP A 315 44.79 -13.77 19.74
C ASP A 315 43.54 -13.11 20.30
N GLY A 316 43.51 -12.92 21.62
CA GLY A 316 42.35 -12.41 22.35
C GLY A 316 42.10 -10.95 22.09
N GLY A 317 42.89 -10.34 21.20
CA GLY A 317 42.74 -8.96 20.85
C GLY A 317 41.35 -8.67 20.28
N TYR A 318 40.77 -7.59 20.69
CA TYR A 318 39.71 -6.90 19.97
C TYR A 318 40.30 -6.33 18.67
N ASP A 319 41.02 -7.17 17.93
CA ASP A 319 41.52 -6.76 16.65
C ASP A 319 40.43 -7.02 15.59
N GLU A 320 39.81 -5.97 15.17
CA GLU A 320 38.78 -5.97 14.13
C GLU A 320 39.38 -6.29 12.75
N ARG A 321 40.70 -6.39 12.67
CA ARG A 321 41.42 -6.70 11.42
C ARG A 321 41.32 -8.19 11.09
N SER A 322 41.26 -8.50 9.80
CA SER A 322 41.13 -9.85 9.24
C SER A 322 42.44 -10.31 8.56
N TRP A 323 43.60 -10.09 9.23
CA TRP A 323 44.91 -10.43 8.70
C TRP A 323 45.71 -11.32 9.68
N GLY A 324 44.97 -12.12 10.47
CA GLY A 324 45.55 -13.09 11.39
C GLY A 324 46.05 -14.34 10.65
N MET A 325 46.16 -15.44 11.41
CA MET A 325 46.61 -16.73 10.85
C MET A 325 45.64 -17.28 9.79
N PRO A 326 46.15 -18.01 8.80
CA PRO A 326 45.32 -18.73 7.84
C PRO A 326 44.40 -19.77 8.51
N MET A 327 43.14 -19.82 8.10
CA MET A 327 42.13 -20.72 8.64
C MET A 327 42.20 -22.10 7.94
N LEU A 328 43.23 -22.91 8.30
CA LEU A 328 43.56 -24.19 7.66
C LEU A 328 43.10 -25.41 8.48
N GLY A 329 42.25 -25.22 9.49
CA GLY A 329 41.68 -26.33 10.28
C GLY A 329 42.53 -26.79 11.46
N MET A 330 43.62 -26.10 11.80
CA MET A 330 44.38 -26.43 13.01
C MET A 330 43.54 -26.21 14.27
N GLN A 331 43.81 -27.00 15.30
CA GLN A 331 43.08 -26.85 16.57
C GLN A 331 43.50 -25.57 17.30
N VAL A 332 42.49 -24.79 17.69
CA VAL A 332 42.69 -23.53 18.46
C VAL A 332 41.71 -23.47 19.63
N VAL A 333 42.09 -22.72 20.66
CA VAL A 333 41.15 -22.40 21.73
C VAL A 333 40.32 -21.19 21.32
N GLY A 334 39.00 -21.38 21.20
CA GLY A 334 38.06 -20.33 20.88
C GLY A 334 37.81 -19.37 22.05
N ARG A 335 37.08 -18.28 21.81
CA ARG A 335 36.73 -17.27 22.82
C ARG A 335 35.95 -17.82 24.03
N ASN A 336 35.22 -18.92 23.85
CA ASN A 336 34.53 -19.63 24.92
C ASN A 336 35.41 -20.62 25.70
N GLY A 337 36.73 -20.63 25.43
CA GLY A 337 37.70 -21.55 26.08
C GLY A 337 37.63 -22.99 25.56
N GLN A 338 36.86 -23.29 24.54
CA GLN A 338 36.77 -24.63 23.95
C GLN A 338 37.74 -24.81 22.79
N ILE A 339 38.26 -26.01 22.63
CA ILE A 339 39.06 -26.39 21.48
C ILE A 339 38.16 -26.59 20.28
N LYS A 340 38.47 -25.94 19.17
CA LYS A 340 37.77 -26.07 17.90
C LYS A 340 38.72 -26.00 16.72
N PRO A 341 38.37 -26.58 15.58
CA PRO A 341 39.15 -26.37 14.36
C PRO A 341 39.04 -24.91 13.90
N TYR A 342 40.18 -24.34 13.48
CA TYR A 342 40.24 -22.98 12.95
C TYR A 342 39.89 -22.98 11.47
N LEU A 343 38.58 -22.93 11.23
CA LEU A 343 37.97 -22.95 9.92
C LEU A 343 37.13 -21.67 9.70
N PRO A 344 36.98 -21.23 8.46
CA PRO A 344 36.04 -20.17 8.14
C PRO A 344 34.61 -20.60 8.48
N THR A 345 33.81 -19.65 8.92
CA THR A 345 32.37 -19.81 9.17
C THR A 345 31.58 -18.81 8.32
N PRO A 346 31.49 -19.03 7.01
CA PRO A 346 30.82 -18.10 6.10
C PRO A 346 29.35 -17.89 6.43
N GLU A 347 28.71 -18.85 7.09
CA GLU A 347 27.32 -18.77 7.57
C GLU A 347 27.10 -17.61 8.57
N ASN A 348 28.13 -17.17 9.28
CA ASN A 348 28.04 -16.05 10.22
C ASN A 348 27.62 -14.74 9.52
N THR A 349 27.91 -14.60 8.22
CA THR A 349 27.51 -13.44 7.42
C THR A 349 26.02 -13.39 7.20
N THR A 350 25.34 -14.52 7.17
CA THR A 350 23.92 -14.64 6.85
C THR A 350 23.06 -15.05 8.03
N ALA A 351 23.69 -15.58 9.11
CA ALA A 351 22.98 -16.15 10.26
C ALA A 351 22.09 -15.17 11.02
N MET A 352 22.33 -13.86 10.91
CA MET A 352 21.50 -12.83 11.57
C MET A 352 20.36 -12.34 10.71
N TYR A 353 20.25 -12.80 9.47
CA TYR A 353 19.23 -12.33 8.54
C TYR A 353 18.15 -13.39 8.34
N GLN A 354 16.94 -12.91 8.20
CA GLN A 354 15.75 -13.72 7.91
C GLN A 354 14.93 -13.08 6.80
N THR A 355 14.03 -13.84 6.20
CA THR A 355 12.98 -13.28 5.35
C THR A 355 12.02 -12.49 6.23
N ALA A 356 11.97 -11.18 6.02
CA ALA A 356 11.00 -10.32 6.68
C ALA A 356 9.64 -10.43 6.00
N TYR A 357 8.58 -10.22 6.77
CA TYR A 357 7.23 -10.10 6.21
C TYR A 357 6.53 -8.86 6.78
N ALA A 358 5.62 -8.31 5.98
CA ALA A 358 4.66 -7.32 6.44
C ALA A 358 3.26 -7.74 5.97
N TRP A 359 2.36 -7.96 6.92
CA TRP A 359 0.97 -8.35 6.65
C TRP A 359 0.03 -7.28 7.14
N THR A 360 -0.66 -6.64 6.19
CA THR A 360 -1.65 -5.59 6.44
C THR A 360 -3.04 -6.11 6.10
N ASN A 361 -3.96 -5.95 7.04
CA ASN A 361 -5.39 -6.20 6.83
C ASN A 361 -6.15 -4.91 7.10
N ASN A 362 -6.99 -4.51 6.17
CA ASN A 362 -7.85 -3.34 6.30
C ASN A 362 -9.30 -3.71 6.03
N ILE A 363 -10.19 -3.27 6.89
CA ILE A 363 -11.63 -3.32 6.66
C ILE A 363 -12.20 -1.92 6.80
N SER A 364 -13.03 -1.49 5.86
CA SER A 364 -13.75 -0.24 5.99
C SER A 364 -15.22 -0.40 5.67
N ILE A 365 -16.04 0.34 6.40
CA ILE A 365 -17.49 0.39 6.29
C ILE A 365 -17.86 1.83 6.01
N GLU A 366 -18.63 2.06 4.95
CA GLU A 366 -19.09 3.40 4.59
C GLU A 366 -20.57 3.42 4.32
N ARG A 367 -21.20 4.49 4.73
CA ARG A 367 -22.61 4.77 4.42
C ARG A 367 -22.78 6.25 4.17
N ALA A 368 -23.44 6.57 3.07
CA ALA A 368 -23.79 7.94 2.74
C ALA A 368 -25.32 8.04 2.57
N THR A 369 -25.86 9.12 3.10
CA THR A 369 -27.20 9.62 2.87
C THR A 369 -27.11 11.03 2.31
N GLU A 370 -28.22 11.68 2.02
CA GLU A 370 -28.23 13.06 1.53
C GLU A 370 -27.61 14.05 2.51
N HIS A 371 -27.74 13.79 3.84
CA HIS A 371 -27.31 14.70 4.90
C HIS A 371 -26.09 14.22 5.68
N VAL A 372 -25.83 12.93 5.73
CA VAL A 372 -24.77 12.35 6.54
C VAL A 372 -24.00 11.32 5.74
N ALA A 373 -22.70 11.46 5.70
CA ALA A 373 -21.78 10.49 5.10
C ALA A 373 -20.75 10.07 6.15
N THR A 374 -20.71 8.77 6.50
CA THR A 374 -19.81 8.23 7.52
C THR A 374 -18.97 7.11 6.93
N ARG A 375 -17.66 7.13 7.20
CA ARG A 375 -16.71 6.05 6.93
C ARG A 375 -16.04 5.65 8.24
N ILE A 376 -15.97 4.35 8.49
CA ILE A 376 -15.27 3.74 9.62
C ILE A 376 -14.25 2.78 9.04
N GLY A 377 -13.00 2.86 9.49
CA GLY A 377 -11.91 2.00 9.06
C GLY A 377 -11.22 1.33 10.25
N PHE A 378 -10.79 0.10 10.07
CA PHE A 378 -9.89 -0.62 10.97
C PHE A 378 -8.77 -1.26 10.17
N THR A 379 -7.53 -1.07 10.63
CA THR A 379 -6.34 -1.66 10.02
C THR A 379 -5.51 -2.36 11.06
N ASN A 380 -5.09 -3.56 10.76
CA ASN A 380 -4.08 -4.30 11.50
C ASN A 380 -2.85 -4.54 10.60
N LEU A 381 -1.68 -4.12 11.06
CA LEU A 381 -0.39 -4.38 10.44
C LEU A 381 0.45 -5.22 11.40
N ARG A 382 1.04 -6.29 10.88
CA ARG A 382 2.08 -7.07 11.57
C ARG A 382 3.28 -7.20 10.66
N SER A 383 4.45 -6.90 11.18
CA SER A 383 5.69 -7.09 10.43
C SER A 383 6.85 -7.47 11.36
N ASN A 384 7.82 -8.16 10.80
CA ASN A 384 9.14 -8.36 11.38
C ASN A 384 10.20 -7.72 10.48
N ASP A 385 11.41 -7.59 11.03
CA ASP A 385 12.56 -7.06 10.29
C ASP A 385 13.35 -8.18 9.60
N VAL A 386 14.20 -7.81 8.66
CA VAL A 386 15.19 -8.72 8.03
C VAL A 386 16.29 -9.15 9.01
N LEU A 387 16.48 -8.46 10.13
CA LEU A 387 17.34 -8.89 11.22
C LEU A 387 16.54 -9.73 12.21
N GLU A 388 17.01 -10.94 12.49
CA GLU A 388 16.32 -11.88 13.38
C GLU A 388 16.27 -11.32 14.83
N GLY A 389 15.07 -11.39 15.43
CA GLY A 389 14.85 -10.97 16.83
C GLY A 389 14.76 -9.47 17.07
N LEU A 390 14.79 -8.64 16.03
CA LEU A 390 14.66 -7.20 16.12
C LEU A 390 13.36 -6.70 15.46
N ASN A 391 12.79 -5.62 16.00
CA ASN A 391 11.74 -4.82 15.37
C ASN A 391 10.48 -5.59 14.92
N ASN A 392 9.86 -6.34 15.84
CA ASN A 392 8.55 -6.93 15.59
C ASN A 392 7.46 -5.88 15.79
N LEU A 393 6.92 -5.36 14.69
CA LEU A 393 5.92 -4.31 14.72
C LEU A 393 4.49 -4.89 14.67
N THR A 394 3.67 -4.50 15.61
CA THR A 394 2.22 -4.68 15.55
C THR A 394 1.53 -3.34 15.69
N ARG A 395 0.76 -2.95 14.67
CA ARG A 395 0.03 -1.67 14.63
C ARG A 395 -1.45 -1.93 14.39
N ASN A 396 -2.29 -1.37 15.26
CA ASN A 396 -3.74 -1.37 15.12
C ASN A 396 -4.22 0.08 15.01
N SER A 397 -4.90 0.40 13.91
CA SER A 397 -5.42 1.74 13.65
C SER A 397 -6.93 1.69 13.47
N PHE A 398 -7.62 2.61 14.12
CA PHE A 398 -9.05 2.83 14.00
C PHE A 398 -9.29 4.25 13.50
N SER A 399 -10.13 4.40 12.47
CA SER A 399 -10.46 5.69 11.89
C SER A 399 -11.98 5.86 11.76
N VAL A 400 -12.47 7.06 12.04
CA VAL A 400 -13.87 7.45 11.81
C VAL A 400 -13.87 8.82 11.17
N ARG A 401 -14.54 8.94 10.04
CA ARG A 401 -14.79 10.24 9.41
C ARG A 401 -16.28 10.39 9.10
N THR A 402 -16.88 11.47 9.57
CA THR A 402 -18.28 11.76 9.36
C THR A 402 -18.43 13.19 8.84
N ASN A 403 -19.08 13.33 7.70
CA ASN A 403 -19.49 14.62 7.15
C ASN A 403 -20.99 14.77 7.31
N VAL A 404 -21.41 15.89 7.91
CA VAL A 404 -22.81 16.22 8.17
C VAL A 404 -23.15 17.54 7.48
N LYS A 405 -24.07 17.50 6.52
CA LYS A 405 -24.65 18.69 5.87
C LYS A 405 -25.78 19.22 6.70
N LEU A 406 -25.53 20.25 7.51
CA LEU A 406 -26.55 20.89 8.33
C LEU A 406 -27.49 21.76 7.52
N THR A 407 -26.96 22.46 6.54
CA THR A 407 -27.71 23.33 5.62
C THR A 407 -27.05 23.31 4.23
N LYS A 408 -27.65 23.95 3.23
CA LYS A 408 -27.03 24.15 1.91
C LYS A 408 -25.71 24.93 1.93
N LYS A 409 -25.40 25.60 3.06
CA LYS A 409 -24.20 26.47 3.19
C LYS A 409 -23.30 26.06 4.37
N MET A 410 -23.65 25.02 5.12
CA MET A 410 -22.93 24.64 6.33
C MET A 410 -22.76 23.13 6.41
N ASP A 411 -21.51 22.71 6.36
CA ASP A 411 -21.06 21.31 6.51
C ASP A 411 -20.19 21.21 7.76
N ILE A 412 -20.31 20.09 8.48
CA ILE A 412 -19.43 19.71 9.58
C ILE A 412 -18.68 18.46 9.15
N ASP A 413 -17.35 18.49 9.19
CA ASP A 413 -16.49 17.35 8.97
C ASP A 413 -15.82 16.96 10.30
N LEU A 414 -16.15 15.77 10.80
CA LEU A 414 -15.60 15.20 12.02
C LEU A 414 -14.66 14.06 11.64
N ASN A 415 -13.40 14.16 12.08
CA ASN A 415 -12.39 13.16 11.84
C ASN A 415 -11.75 12.74 13.16
N GLY A 416 -11.80 11.45 13.47
CA GLY A 416 -11.13 10.84 14.62
C GLY A 416 -10.28 9.66 14.18
N ARG A 417 -9.04 9.60 14.72
CA ARG A 417 -8.12 8.49 14.48
C ARG A 417 -7.44 8.10 15.77
N TYR A 418 -7.37 6.80 16.00
CA TYR A 418 -6.61 6.19 17.09
C TYR A 418 -5.67 5.14 16.52
N THR A 419 -4.39 5.20 16.90
CA THR A 419 -3.40 4.20 16.51
C THR A 419 -2.67 3.73 17.75
N HIS A 420 -2.60 2.41 17.90
CA HIS A 420 -1.80 1.73 18.92
C HIS A 420 -0.71 0.93 18.22
N GLU A 421 0.52 1.17 18.61
CA GLU A 421 1.71 0.53 18.05
C GLU A 421 2.52 -0.12 19.16
N HIS A 422 3.04 -1.31 18.87
CA HIS A 422 3.94 -2.07 19.72
C HIS A 422 5.08 -2.61 18.84
N VAL A 423 6.30 -2.31 19.26
CA VAL A 423 7.56 -2.72 18.61
C VAL A 423 8.30 -3.67 19.51
#